data_32cd25575673b70c31522ba7710f3f08
#
_entry.id   32cd25575673b70c31522ba7710f3f08
#
_cell.length_a   1.000
_cell.length_b   1.000
_cell.length_c   1.000
_cell.angle_alpha   90.00
_cell.angle_beta   90.00
_cell.angle_gamma   90.00
#
_symmetry.space_group_name_H-M   'P 1'
#
loop_
_entity.id
_entity.type
_entity.pdbx_description
1 polymer ?
#
loop_
_entity_poly.entity_id
_entity_poly.type
_entity_poly.pdbx_seq_one_letter_code
_entity_poly.pdbx_strand_id
1 'polypeptide(L)'
;MANNENKSEKQNLFVRFFGTLGRWFGRMFMGASKSLATEDALAVEALESPSRMAVRTFFRRKLAVTALVVLVALFLLVFIGPLFLPMDLNFTDAGQANIAPVMSMRSVPAKLKKQIASMSSFSNYSLGVGEDHTLYMWGYTKDALLGIDYSDYPDEIRDGNVLMAAAGSDFVIAVTTEGKIVGWGNNSRGQFGQGEDSTGSVIWMPDELVNGTVDTSKLTQLVCGYQAAAMVVDGKVTVWGNANALLNMRELRDGNYENVEKVVLSNYYALLLMKDGSVVCPGGAFNYDRVTSSKGNKVEFVSYLAGKKAVDIAATKDCFAILLDDGEVLVRGDSRYGETTVAEIPAGEKLVKIR
;
A
#
# COMPACT_ATOMS: atom_id res chain seq x y z
N MET A 1 9.14 14.34 -25.70
CA MET A 1 9.41 15.79 -25.70
C MET A 1 8.15 16.64 -25.44
N ALA A 2 6.97 16.27 -25.89
CA ALA A 2 5.74 17.06 -25.71
C ALA A 2 5.22 17.22 -24.24
N ASN A 3 5.61 16.32 -23.32
CA ASN A 3 5.08 16.34 -21.95
C ASN A 3 5.84 17.32 -21.02
N ASN A 4 7.07 17.70 -21.37
CA ASN A 4 7.86 18.66 -20.59
C ASN A 4 7.52 20.12 -20.93
N GLU A 5 7.11 20.41 -22.15
CA GLU A 5 6.68 21.75 -22.54
C GLU A 5 5.37 22.14 -21.88
N ASN A 6 4.40 21.22 -21.80
CA ASN A 6 3.11 21.46 -21.17
C ASN A 6 3.20 21.72 -19.66
N LYS A 7 4.21 21.14 -18.99
CA LYS A 7 4.47 21.36 -17.53
C LYS A 7 5.12 22.72 -17.28
N SER A 8 6.03 23.14 -18.17
CA SER A 8 6.68 24.47 -18.12
C SER A 8 5.71 25.59 -18.41
N GLU A 9 4.79 25.40 -19.36
CA GLU A 9 3.79 26.40 -19.72
C GLU A 9 2.75 26.63 -18.61
N LYS A 10 2.30 25.55 -17.97
CA LYS A 10 1.41 25.62 -16.79
C LYS A 10 2.07 26.30 -15.60
N GLN A 11 3.35 26.03 -15.32
CA GLN A 11 4.08 26.70 -14.25
C GLN A 11 4.27 28.21 -14.55
N ASN A 12 4.55 28.58 -15.78
CA ASN A 12 4.68 29.98 -16.18
C ASN A 12 3.33 30.72 -16.08
N LEU A 13 2.22 30.08 -16.43
CA LEU A 13 0.88 30.65 -16.30
C LEU A 13 0.53 30.91 -14.83
N PHE A 14 0.88 29.96 -13.96
CA PHE A 14 0.65 30.05 -12.51
C PHE A 14 1.43 31.20 -11.87
N VAL A 15 2.72 31.32 -12.17
CA VAL A 15 3.57 32.42 -11.67
C VAL A 15 3.08 33.78 -12.16
N ARG A 16 2.63 33.88 -13.40
CA ARG A 16 2.06 35.12 -13.97
C ARG A 16 0.72 35.48 -13.34
N PHE A 17 -0.13 34.50 -13.07
CA PHE A 17 -1.42 34.73 -12.42
C PHE A 17 -1.25 35.23 -10.98
N PHE A 18 -0.42 34.57 -10.17
CA PHE A 18 -0.14 35.01 -8.79
C PHE A 18 0.63 36.31 -8.71
N GLY A 19 1.55 36.57 -9.65
CA GLY A 19 2.22 37.86 -9.76
C GLY A 19 1.28 39.01 -10.13
N THR A 20 0.24 38.74 -10.90
CA THR A 20 -0.77 39.74 -11.27
C THR A 20 -1.75 39.95 -10.10
N LEU A 21 -2.18 38.90 -9.44
CA LEU A 21 -3.01 38.95 -8.23
C LEU A 21 -2.30 39.73 -7.10
N GLY A 22 -1.02 39.42 -6.85
CA GLY A 22 -0.20 40.13 -5.85
C GLY A 22 -0.05 41.62 -6.13
N ARG A 23 0.13 41.99 -7.41
CA ARG A 23 0.19 43.41 -7.81
C ARG A 23 -1.18 44.10 -7.69
N TRP A 24 -2.27 43.41 -8.00
CA TRP A 24 -3.62 43.91 -7.84
C TRP A 24 -3.96 44.10 -6.36
N PHE A 25 -3.66 43.13 -5.51
CA PHE A 25 -3.78 43.26 -4.05
C PHE A 25 -2.87 44.36 -3.49
N GLY A 26 -1.59 44.43 -3.93
CA GLY A 26 -0.67 45.49 -3.51
C GLY A 26 -1.19 46.90 -3.84
N ARG A 27 -1.79 47.11 -5.03
CA ARG A 27 -2.40 48.39 -5.40
C ARG A 27 -3.66 48.71 -4.56
N MET A 28 -4.41 47.68 -4.20
CA MET A 28 -5.60 47.81 -3.37
C MET A 28 -5.25 48.17 -1.91
N PHE A 29 -4.12 47.63 -1.41
CA PHE A 29 -3.64 47.88 -0.04
C PHE A 29 -2.76 49.14 0.09
N MET A 30 -1.89 49.44 -0.88
CA MET A 30 -1.04 50.63 -0.82
C MET A 30 -1.68 51.93 -1.26
N GLY A 31 -2.84 51.87 -1.94
CA GLY A 31 -3.61 53.06 -2.34
C GLY A 31 -4.33 53.81 -1.22
N ALA A 32 -4.29 53.26 0.02
CA ALA A 32 -5.12 53.77 1.13
C ALA A 32 -4.38 54.62 2.16
N SER A 33 -3.09 54.97 1.93
CA SER A 33 -2.34 55.81 2.89
C SER A 33 -1.85 57.15 2.29
N LYS A 34 -2.75 57.99 1.86
CA LYS A 34 -2.50 59.41 1.81
C LYS A 34 -3.41 60.08 2.85
N SER A 35 -2.81 60.60 3.90
CA SER A 35 -3.48 61.45 4.88
C SER A 35 -3.99 62.73 4.19
N LEU A 36 -5.31 62.80 4.01
CA LEU A 36 -5.97 64.08 3.65
C LEU A 36 -6.24 64.86 4.92
N ALA A 37 -6.02 66.17 4.85
CA ALA A 37 -6.23 67.09 5.94
C ALA A 37 -7.71 67.05 6.41
N THR A 38 -7.92 67.35 7.69
CA THR A 38 -9.15 67.00 8.45
C THR A 38 -10.43 67.75 7.98
N GLU A 39 -10.33 68.80 7.22
CA GLU A 39 -11.49 69.62 6.75
C GLU A 39 -12.13 69.04 5.47
N ASP A 40 -11.37 68.40 4.58
CA ASP A 40 -11.89 67.79 3.37
C ASP A 40 -12.47 66.37 3.61
N ALA A 41 -12.22 65.75 4.75
CA ALA A 41 -12.66 64.40 5.07
C ALA A 41 -14.17 64.31 5.21
N LEU A 42 -14.84 65.33 5.78
CA LEU A 42 -16.31 65.36 5.97
C LEU A 42 -17.07 65.61 4.65
N ALA A 43 -16.48 66.36 3.73
CA ALA A 43 -17.09 66.65 2.43
C ALA A 43 -16.97 65.43 1.48
N VAL A 44 -15.87 64.66 1.59
CA VAL A 44 -15.65 63.43 0.80
C VAL A 44 -16.53 62.28 1.30
N GLU A 45 -16.80 62.23 2.61
CA GLU A 45 -17.64 61.19 3.23
C GLU A 45 -19.11 61.32 2.80
N ALA A 46 -19.59 62.56 2.53
CA ALA A 46 -20.94 62.83 2.02
C ALA A 46 -21.17 62.44 0.55
N LEU A 47 -20.08 62.20 -0.21
CA LEU A 47 -20.12 61.86 -1.64
C LEU A 47 -19.76 60.39 -1.92
N GLU A 48 -19.32 59.62 -0.91
CA GLU A 48 -18.97 58.18 -1.10
C GLU A 48 -20.27 57.35 -1.11
N SER A 49 -20.38 56.44 -2.09
CA SER A 49 -21.51 55.49 -2.13
C SER A 49 -21.46 54.55 -0.93
N PRO A 50 -22.60 54.11 -0.37
CA PRO A 50 -22.68 53.23 0.79
C PRO A 50 -21.85 51.93 0.63
N SER A 51 -21.76 51.42 -0.58
CA SER A 51 -20.95 50.25 -0.91
C SER A 51 -19.43 50.46 -0.76
N ARG A 52 -18.93 51.65 -1.14
CA ARG A 52 -17.51 52.00 -0.95
C ARG A 52 -17.16 52.16 0.53
N MET A 53 -18.05 52.75 1.31
CA MET A 53 -17.86 52.88 2.75
C MET A 53 -17.86 51.54 3.45
N ALA A 54 -18.74 50.59 3.07
CA ALA A 54 -18.79 49.25 3.59
C ALA A 54 -17.47 48.47 3.29
N VAL A 55 -16.99 48.50 2.05
CA VAL A 55 -15.74 47.86 1.64
C VAL A 55 -14.55 48.45 2.41
N ARG A 56 -14.46 49.77 2.54
CA ARG A 56 -13.38 50.43 3.28
C ARG A 56 -13.39 50.06 4.76
N THR A 57 -14.55 50.00 5.40
CA THR A 57 -14.74 49.61 6.79
C THR A 57 -14.38 48.13 7.00
N PHE A 58 -14.77 47.27 6.06
CA PHE A 58 -14.41 45.83 6.09
C PHE A 58 -12.90 45.62 6.08
N PHE A 59 -12.18 46.28 5.16
CA PHE A 59 -10.70 46.12 5.07
C PHE A 59 -9.92 46.77 6.22
N ARG A 60 -10.53 47.69 6.98
CA ARG A 60 -9.97 48.22 8.21
C ARG A 60 -9.98 47.22 9.38
N ARG A 61 -10.87 46.24 9.34
CA ARG A 61 -11.01 45.23 10.40
C ARG A 61 -10.10 44.06 10.11
N LYS A 62 -8.94 43.97 10.83
CA LYS A 62 -7.95 42.89 10.64
C LYS A 62 -8.58 41.52 10.67
N LEU A 63 -9.51 41.26 11.59
CA LEU A 63 -10.17 39.97 11.78
C LEU A 63 -11.04 39.59 10.56
N ALA A 64 -11.74 40.58 9.96
CA ALA A 64 -12.55 40.38 8.75
C ALA A 64 -11.66 40.06 7.52
N VAL A 65 -10.52 40.73 7.40
CA VAL A 65 -9.53 40.45 6.34
C VAL A 65 -8.92 39.08 6.50
N THR A 66 -8.55 38.68 7.73
CA THR A 66 -8.04 37.32 8.00
C THR A 66 -9.07 36.25 7.63
N ALA A 67 -10.33 36.45 8.03
CA ALA A 67 -11.41 35.51 7.68
C ALA A 67 -11.61 35.41 6.17
N LEU A 68 -11.55 36.54 5.44
CA LEU A 68 -11.63 36.54 3.98
C LEU A 68 -10.44 35.78 3.33
N VAL A 69 -9.24 35.98 3.83
CA VAL A 69 -8.05 35.27 3.31
C VAL A 69 -8.18 33.77 3.53
N VAL A 70 -8.62 33.33 4.72
CA VAL A 70 -8.87 31.94 5.02
C VAL A 70 -9.95 31.36 4.10
N LEU A 71 -11.04 32.08 3.92
CA LEU A 71 -12.13 31.67 3.02
C LEU A 71 -11.65 31.50 1.57
N VAL A 72 -10.90 32.47 1.05
CA VAL A 72 -10.32 32.40 -0.30
C VAL A 72 -9.34 31.23 -0.42
N ALA A 73 -8.49 31.02 0.60
CA ALA A 73 -7.57 29.88 0.63
C ALA A 73 -8.31 28.53 0.60
N LEU A 74 -9.39 28.40 1.37
CA LEU A 74 -10.23 27.19 1.35
C LEU A 74 -10.91 27.01 -0.02
N PHE A 75 -11.42 28.08 -0.61
CA PHE A 75 -12.01 28.03 -1.96
C PHE A 75 -10.97 27.57 -3.01
N LEU A 76 -9.78 28.12 -2.97
CA LEU A 76 -8.69 27.72 -3.87
C LEU A 76 -8.30 26.26 -3.64
N LEU A 77 -8.25 25.80 -2.40
CA LEU A 77 -7.94 24.41 -2.07
C LEU A 77 -9.03 23.46 -2.59
N VAL A 78 -10.30 23.80 -2.46
CA VAL A 78 -11.42 22.95 -2.92
C VAL A 78 -11.51 22.90 -4.45
N PHE A 79 -11.34 24.02 -5.15
CA PHE A 79 -11.53 24.08 -6.60
C PHE A 79 -10.24 23.78 -7.40
N ILE A 80 -9.09 24.12 -6.87
CA ILE A 80 -7.80 23.95 -7.55
C ILE A 80 -7.08 22.70 -7.07
N GLY A 81 -7.27 22.29 -5.80
CA GLY A 81 -6.67 21.11 -5.22
C GLY A 81 -6.87 19.82 -6.03
N PRO A 82 -8.09 19.50 -6.49
CA PRO A 82 -8.34 18.31 -7.29
C PRO A 82 -7.60 18.25 -8.63
N LEU A 83 -7.16 19.38 -9.16
CA LEU A 83 -6.35 19.44 -10.38
C LEU A 83 -4.91 18.94 -10.16
N PHE A 84 -4.42 19.01 -8.92
CA PHE A 84 -3.09 18.56 -8.54
C PHE A 84 -3.09 17.21 -7.80
N LEU A 85 -4.21 16.87 -7.18
CA LEU A 85 -4.44 15.62 -6.46
C LEU A 85 -5.64 14.93 -7.11
N PRO A 86 -5.44 14.17 -8.20
CA PRO A 86 -6.52 13.41 -8.81
C PRO A 86 -7.02 12.37 -7.79
N MET A 87 -8.18 12.63 -7.23
CA MET A 87 -8.88 11.69 -6.36
C MET A 87 -10.01 11.06 -7.16
N ASP A 88 -10.08 9.73 -7.16
CA ASP A 88 -11.22 9.03 -7.70
C ASP A 88 -12.42 9.28 -6.78
N LEU A 89 -13.43 9.98 -7.28
CA LEU A 89 -14.66 10.29 -6.53
C LEU A 89 -15.50 9.05 -6.23
N ASN A 90 -15.25 7.94 -6.92
CA ASN A 90 -15.92 6.66 -6.71
C ASN A 90 -15.12 5.72 -5.78
N PHE A 91 -13.92 6.14 -5.35
CA PHE A 91 -13.13 5.35 -4.42
C PHE A 91 -13.80 5.33 -3.05
N THR A 92 -14.36 4.20 -2.70
CA THR A 92 -14.89 3.89 -1.37
C THR A 92 -14.09 2.78 -0.75
N ASP A 93 -13.37 3.08 0.31
CA ASP A 93 -12.64 2.08 1.09
C ASP A 93 -13.49 1.70 2.31
N ALA A 94 -14.27 0.62 2.17
CA ALA A 94 -15.11 0.11 3.25
C ALA A 94 -14.29 -0.32 4.49
N GLY A 95 -13.03 -0.69 4.29
CA GLY A 95 -12.11 -1.05 5.39
C GLY A 95 -11.70 0.14 6.24
N GLN A 96 -11.97 1.37 5.79
CA GLN A 96 -11.70 2.60 6.53
C GLN A 96 -12.95 3.27 7.09
N ALA A 97 -14.11 2.64 6.93
CA ALA A 97 -15.34 3.10 7.59
C ALA A 97 -15.13 3.04 9.12
N ASN A 98 -15.41 4.13 9.81
CA ASN A 98 -15.25 4.27 11.27
C ASN A 98 -13.81 4.40 11.81
N ILE A 99 -12.83 4.61 10.97
CA ILE A 99 -11.47 4.96 11.45
C ILE A 99 -11.41 6.48 11.72
N ALA A 100 -10.94 6.85 12.89
CA ALA A 100 -10.66 8.25 13.20
C ALA A 100 -9.67 8.83 12.18
N PRO A 101 -9.84 10.08 11.70
CA PRO A 101 -8.93 10.69 10.74
C PRO A 101 -7.57 10.95 11.40
N VAL A 102 -6.67 9.98 11.30
CA VAL A 102 -5.31 10.06 11.83
C VAL A 102 -4.33 9.99 10.65
N MET A 103 -3.66 11.08 10.37
CA MET A 103 -2.68 11.16 9.27
C MET A 103 -1.49 10.19 9.45
N SER A 104 -1.21 9.74 10.67
CA SER A 104 -0.10 8.83 10.99
C SER A 104 -0.38 7.36 10.69
N MET A 105 -1.66 6.94 10.59
CA MET A 105 -2.01 5.52 10.40
C MET A 105 -1.48 4.92 9.09
N ARG A 106 -1.31 5.74 8.06
CA ARG A 106 -0.82 5.31 6.74
C ARG A 106 0.68 5.52 6.55
N SER A 107 1.37 6.02 7.54
CA SER A 107 2.80 6.32 7.41
C SER A 107 3.65 5.24 8.07
N VAL A 108 4.66 4.78 7.35
CA VAL A 108 5.70 3.93 7.91
C VAL A 108 6.32 4.61 9.13
N PRO A 109 6.47 3.93 10.27
CA PRO A 109 7.10 4.48 11.47
C PRO A 109 8.46 5.11 11.18
N ALA A 110 8.71 6.30 11.73
CA ALA A 110 9.91 7.08 11.40
C ALA A 110 11.23 6.35 11.70
N LYS A 111 11.25 5.52 12.74
CA LYS A 111 12.39 4.67 13.09
C LYS A 111 12.64 3.61 12.03
N LEU A 112 11.58 2.94 11.56
CA LEU A 112 11.68 1.89 10.54
C LEU A 112 12.13 2.43 9.18
N LYS A 113 11.74 3.65 8.79
CA LYS A 113 12.09 4.24 7.48
C LYS A 113 13.59 4.22 7.15
N LYS A 114 14.45 4.22 8.17
CA LYS A 114 15.89 4.29 8.01
C LYS A 114 16.60 2.93 8.02
N GLN A 115 15.88 1.86 8.39
CA GLN A 115 16.47 0.55 8.66
C GLN A 115 15.50 -0.59 8.31
N ILE A 116 14.88 -0.53 7.14
CA ILE A 116 13.90 -1.54 6.71
C ILE A 116 14.62 -2.80 6.24
N ALA A 117 14.51 -3.90 6.97
CA ALA A 117 14.95 -5.22 6.55
C ALA A 117 13.86 -5.94 5.75
N SER A 118 12.62 -5.94 6.24
CA SER A 118 11.49 -6.55 5.55
C SER A 118 10.18 -5.81 5.83
N MET A 119 9.20 -5.96 4.92
CA MET A 119 7.86 -5.42 5.09
C MET A 119 6.83 -6.43 4.58
N SER A 120 5.69 -6.48 5.26
CA SER A 120 4.53 -7.24 4.87
C SER A 120 3.26 -6.45 5.17
N SER A 121 2.23 -6.63 4.36
CA SER A 121 0.93 -5.98 4.58
C SER A 121 -0.20 -6.92 4.15
N PHE A 122 -1.30 -6.84 4.87
CA PHE A 122 -2.53 -7.51 4.48
C PHE A 122 -3.73 -6.63 4.88
N SER A 123 -4.73 -6.53 3.99
CA SER A 123 -5.95 -5.76 4.23
C SER A 123 -5.69 -4.35 4.77
N ASN A 124 -5.83 -4.13 6.05
CA ASN A 124 -5.91 -2.81 6.68
C ASN A 124 -4.71 -2.46 7.55
N TYR A 125 -3.76 -3.37 7.72
CA TYR A 125 -2.56 -3.13 8.52
C TYR A 125 -1.30 -3.57 7.78
N SER A 126 -0.20 -3.03 8.23
CA SER A 126 1.12 -3.34 7.72
C SER A 126 2.07 -3.58 8.88
N LEU A 127 3.10 -4.35 8.63
CA LEU A 127 4.19 -4.58 9.55
C LEU A 127 5.53 -4.48 8.82
N GLY A 128 6.57 -4.22 9.57
CA GLY A 128 7.93 -4.21 9.06
C GLY A 128 8.92 -4.53 10.16
N VAL A 129 9.97 -5.22 9.79
CA VAL A 129 11.09 -5.56 10.66
C VAL A 129 12.24 -4.64 10.30
N GLY A 130 12.84 -4.00 11.31
CA GLY A 130 14.04 -3.20 11.17
C GLY A 130 15.30 -4.07 11.10
N GLU A 131 16.41 -3.48 10.64
CA GLU A 131 17.75 -4.12 10.72
C GLU A 131 18.17 -4.39 12.16
N ASP A 132 17.55 -3.70 13.13
CA ASP A 132 17.69 -3.91 14.57
C ASP A 132 16.82 -5.05 15.12
N HIS A 133 16.20 -5.82 14.22
CA HIS A 133 15.27 -6.91 14.56
C HIS A 133 14.03 -6.50 15.35
N THR A 134 13.72 -5.20 15.37
CA THR A 134 12.49 -4.68 16.00
C THR A 134 11.32 -4.78 15.04
N LEU A 135 10.20 -5.32 15.51
CA LEU A 135 8.95 -5.36 14.77
C LEU A 135 8.18 -4.04 14.96
N TYR A 136 7.73 -3.47 13.86
CA TYR A 136 6.87 -2.29 13.82
C TYR A 136 5.56 -2.62 13.12
N MET A 137 4.46 -2.15 13.67
CA MET A 137 3.14 -2.26 13.03
C MET A 137 2.49 -0.89 12.89
N TRP A 138 1.71 -0.72 11.84
CA TRP A 138 0.92 0.50 11.59
C TRP A 138 -0.32 0.16 10.76
N GLY A 139 -1.26 1.11 10.68
CA GLY A 139 -2.56 0.89 10.08
C GLY A 139 -3.61 0.54 11.11
N TYR A 140 -4.60 -0.23 10.71
CA TYR A 140 -5.68 -0.69 11.58
C TYR A 140 -5.26 -1.99 12.28
N THR A 141 -4.61 -1.85 13.44
CA THR A 141 -4.07 -2.99 14.20
C THR A 141 -5.07 -3.61 15.17
N LYS A 142 -6.27 -3.02 15.31
CA LYS A 142 -7.31 -3.51 16.24
C LYS A 142 -8.51 -4.04 15.47
N ASP A 143 -8.84 -5.29 15.66
CA ASP A 143 -10.08 -5.88 15.18
C ASP A 143 -11.10 -5.92 16.31
N ALA A 144 -12.05 -4.98 16.29
CA ALA A 144 -13.08 -4.88 17.31
C ALA A 144 -14.10 -6.04 17.25
N LEU A 145 -14.27 -6.68 16.09
CA LEU A 145 -15.18 -7.81 15.92
C LEU A 145 -14.61 -9.08 16.52
N LEU A 146 -13.30 -9.27 16.40
CA LEU A 146 -12.59 -10.41 16.96
C LEU A 146 -12.04 -10.14 18.36
N GLY A 147 -12.04 -8.87 18.81
CA GLY A 147 -11.44 -8.47 20.08
C GLY A 147 -9.91 -8.60 20.11
N ILE A 148 -9.27 -8.53 18.94
CA ILE A 148 -7.82 -8.74 18.78
C ILE A 148 -7.14 -7.38 18.59
N ASP A 149 -6.01 -7.19 19.27
CA ASP A 149 -5.04 -6.14 18.96
C ASP A 149 -3.74 -6.77 18.47
N TYR A 150 -3.48 -6.68 17.18
CA TYR A 150 -2.27 -7.25 16.57
C TYR A 150 -0.98 -6.56 17.06
N SER A 151 -1.08 -5.37 17.64
CA SER A 151 0.05 -4.68 18.25
C SER A 151 0.35 -5.14 19.69
N ASP A 152 -0.46 -6.03 20.26
CA ASP A 152 -0.16 -6.71 21.51
C ASP A 152 0.70 -7.95 21.25
N TYR A 153 1.99 -7.71 21.15
CA TYR A 153 2.96 -8.74 20.76
C TYR A 153 3.13 -9.80 21.85
N PRO A 154 3.33 -11.08 21.46
CA PRO A 154 3.80 -12.12 22.38
C PRO A 154 5.14 -11.74 23.02
N ASP A 155 5.35 -12.21 24.26
CA ASP A 155 6.58 -11.90 25.01
C ASP A 155 7.84 -12.36 24.30
N GLU A 156 7.74 -13.44 23.52
CA GLU A 156 8.83 -14.02 22.75
C GLU A 156 9.42 -13.09 21.68
N ILE A 157 8.69 -12.04 21.27
CA ILE A 157 9.13 -11.14 20.17
C ILE A 157 9.23 -9.67 20.58
N ARG A 158 9.08 -9.35 21.89
CA ARG A 158 9.07 -7.96 22.38
C ARG A 158 10.45 -7.31 22.42
N ASP A 159 11.51 -8.07 22.49
CA ASP A 159 12.86 -7.59 22.76
C ASP A 159 13.73 -7.34 21.51
N GLY A 160 13.12 -7.12 20.36
CA GLY A 160 13.88 -6.83 19.14
C GLY A 160 14.66 -8.04 18.60
N ASN A 161 14.02 -9.20 18.64
CA ASN A 161 14.60 -10.48 18.17
C ASN A 161 13.86 -11.05 16.95
N VAL A 162 13.11 -10.24 16.21
CA VAL A 162 12.38 -10.70 15.03
C VAL A 162 13.28 -10.69 13.80
N LEU A 163 13.47 -11.87 13.19
CA LEU A 163 14.19 -11.99 11.93
C LEU A 163 13.29 -11.64 10.74
N MET A 164 12.07 -12.19 10.72
CA MET A 164 11.11 -12.02 9.64
C MET A 164 9.70 -12.10 10.18
N ALA A 165 8.79 -11.31 9.62
CA ALA A 165 7.38 -11.39 9.98
C ALA A 165 6.49 -11.19 8.76
N ALA A 166 5.31 -11.81 8.77
CA ALA A 166 4.32 -11.74 7.70
C ALA A 166 2.91 -11.49 8.24
N ALA A 167 2.18 -10.60 7.57
CA ALA A 167 0.81 -10.25 7.86
C ALA A 167 -0.16 -11.16 7.09
N GLY A 168 -1.08 -11.78 7.80
CA GLY A 168 -2.26 -12.45 7.25
C GLY A 168 -3.52 -11.62 7.38
N SER A 169 -4.68 -12.18 7.06
CA SER A 169 -5.97 -11.47 7.13
C SER A 169 -6.29 -10.96 8.54
N ASP A 170 -6.17 -11.84 9.50
CA ASP A 170 -6.56 -11.64 10.89
C ASP A 170 -5.55 -12.28 11.87
N PHE A 171 -4.34 -12.53 11.40
CA PHE A 171 -3.24 -13.13 12.16
C PHE A 171 -1.89 -12.65 11.65
N VAL A 172 -0.88 -12.87 12.46
CA VAL A 172 0.53 -12.57 12.15
C VAL A 172 1.39 -13.79 12.48
N ILE A 173 2.38 -14.06 11.65
CA ILE A 173 3.43 -15.04 11.94
C ILE A 173 4.77 -14.32 11.92
N ALA A 174 5.61 -14.59 12.90
CA ALA A 174 6.99 -14.14 12.94
C ALA A 174 7.95 -15.30 13.16
N VAL A 175 9.17 -15.15 12.67
CA VAL A 175 10.30 -16.02 12.98
C VAL A 175 11.31 -15.19 13.76
N THR A 176 11.73 -15.67 14.92
CA THR A 176 12.74 -15.01 15.74
C THR A 176 14.14 -15.21 15.15
N THR A 177 15.11 -14.44 15.62
CA THR A 177 16.53 -14.59 15.26
C THR A 177 17.11 -15.95 15.66
N GLU A 178 16.47 -16.61 16.63
CA GLU A 178 16.81 -17.99 17.06
C GLU A 178 16.07 -19.05 16.23
N GLY A 179 15.21 -18.64 15.29
CA GLY A 179 14.44 -19.53 14.42
C GLY A 179 13.13 -20.05 14.99
N LYS A 180 12.68 -19.57 16.17
CA LYS A 180 11.37 -19.93 16.72
C LYS A 180 10.25 -19.30 15.89
N ILE A 181 9.21 -20.07 15.55
CA ILE A 181 8.03 -19.58 14.86
C ILE A 181 6.99 -19.17 15.92
N VAL A 182 6.50 -17.94 15.84
CA VAL A 182 5.53 -17.36 16.78
C VAL A 182 4.36 -16.81 15.98
N GLY A 183 3.14 -17.22 16.34
CA GLY A 183 1.91 -16.72 15.73
C GLY A 183 1.02 -16.05 16.77
N TRP A 184 0.32 -14.98 16.38
CA TRP A 184 -0.71 -14.33 17.20
C TRP A 184 -1.82 -13.75 16.35
N GLY A 185 -2.94 -13.43 16.99
CA GLY A 185 -4.17 -13.03 16.34
C GLY A 185 -5.18 -14.18 16.31
N ASN A 186 -5.95 -14.30 15.24
CA ASN A 186 -6.96 -15.34 15.09
C ASN A 186 -6.35 -16.69 14.68
N ASN A 187 -6.67 -17.75 15.43
CA ASN A 187 -6.30 -19.13 15.11
C ASN A 187 -7.51 -20.06 14.96
N SER A 188 -8.73 -19.51 14.86
CA SER A 188 -9.96 -20.30 14.81
C SER A 188 -10.06 -21.25 13.59
N ARG A 189 -9.20 -21.04 12.60
CA ARG A 189 -9.07 -21.85 11.38
C ARG A 189 -7.71 -22.51 11.22
N GLY A 190 -6.93 -22.59 12.29
CA GLY A 190 -5.60 -23.19 12.27
C GLY A 190 -4.56 -22.36 11.53
N GLN A 191 -4.70 -21.05 11.47
CA GLN A 191 -3.78 -20.14 10.77
C GLN A 191 -2.34 -20.26 11.26
N PHE A 192 -2.14 -20.68 12.53
CA PHE A 192 -0.81 -20.89 13.09
C PHE A 192 -0.20 -22.27 12.73
N GLY A 193 -0.99 -23.16 12.10
CA GLY A 193 -0.56 -24.55 11.87
C GLY A 193 -0.40 -25.37 13.16
N GLN A 194 -0.89 -24.86 14.29
CA GLN A 194 -0.82 -25.44 15.63
C GLN A 194 -2.18 -25.27 16.32
N GLY A 195 -2.44 -26.10 17.33
CA GLY A 195 -3.66 -26.06 18.11
C GLY A 195 -4.55 -27.29 17.88
N GLU A 196 -5.78 -27.27 18.38
CA GLU A 196 -6.73 -28.35 18.25
C GLU A 196 -7.65 -28.13 17.05
N ASP A 197 -7.81 -29.12 16.18
CA ASP A 197 -8.82 -29.15 15.14
C ASP A 197 -9.46 -30.54 15.06
N SER A 198 -10.74 -30.62 15.41
CA SER A 198 -11.54 -31.85 15.32
C SER A 198 -12.10 -32.12 13.92
N THR A 199 -11.97 -31.18 12.99
CA THR A 199 -12.63 -31.25 11.68
C THR A 199 -11.74 -31.78 10.55
N GLY A 200 -10.43 -31.89 10.76
CA GLY A 200 -9.44 -32.23 9.73
C GLY A 200 -9.33 -31.19 8.61
N SER A 201 -9.76 -29.97 8.89
CA SER A 201 -9.75 -28.85 7.94
C SER A 201 -8.48 -27.98 8.05
N VAL A 202 -7.53 -28.38 8.87
CA VAL A 202 -6.26 -27.70 9.08
C VAL A 202 -5.11 -28.47 8.45
N ILE A 203 -4.23 -27.76 7.77
CA ILE A 203 -2.93 -28.28 7.39
C ILE A 203 -1.96 -27.89 8.51
N TRP A 204 -1.47 -28.91 9.18
CA TRP A 204 -0.57 -28.74 10.32
C TRP A 204 0.86 -28.39 9.88
N MET A 205 1.47 -27.56 10.67
CA MET A 205 2.91 -27.34 10.57
C MET A 205 3.64 -28.64 10.96
N PRO A 206 4.72 -29.05 10.28
CA PRO A 206 5.53 -30.19 10.68
C PRO A 206 6.03 -30.09 12.12
N ASP A 207 6.05 -31.20 12.84
CA ASP A 207 6.41 -31.23 14.27
C ASP A 207 7.80 -30.65 14.55
N GLU A 208 8.74 -30.82 13.60
CA GLU A 208 10.09 -30.26 13.69
C GLU A 208 10.08 -28.73 13.73
N LEU A 209 9.07 -28.10 13.15
CA LEU A 209 8.91 -26.64 13.13
C LEU A 209 8.09 -26.14 14.31
N VAL A 210 7.12 -26.93 14.79
CA VAL A 210 6.29 -26.58 15.96
C VAL A 210 7.09 -26.60 17.23
N ASN A 211 7.90 -27.65 17.41
CA ASN A 211 8.65 -27.92 18.65
C ASN A 211 10.14 -27.59 18.55
N GLY A 212 10.61 -27.20 17.39
CA GLY A 212 11.99 -26.89 17.09
C GLY A 212 12.20 -25.44 16.63
N THR A 213 13.29 -25.27 15.92
CA THR A 213 13.67 -23.98 15.33
C THR A 213 13.97 -24.16 13.84
N VAL A 214 13.65 -23.13 13.08
CA VAL A 214 14.02 -23.03 11.66
C VAL A 214 15.50 -22.67 11.55
N ASP A 215 16.20 -23.28 10.61
CA ASP A 215 17.54 -22.81 10.23
C ASP A 215 17.44 -21.42 9.59
N THR A 216 17.71 -20.39 10.37
CA THR A 216 17.58 -18.99 9.96
C THR A 216 18.52 -18.62 8.83
N SER A 217 19.64 -19.32 8.66
CA SER A 217 20.57 -19.09 7.56
C SER A 217 20.03 -19.56 6.20
N LYS A 218 19.04 -20.45 6.21
CA LYS A 218 18.40 -21.04 5.03
C LYS A 218 16.97 -20.53 4.80
N LEU A 219 16.42 -19.77 5.75
CA LEU A 219 15.10 -19.16 5.61
C LEU A 219 15.20 -17.99 4.61
N THR A 220 14.55 -18.14 3.47
CA THR A 220 14.55 -17.10 2.42
C THR A 220 13.25 -16.31 2.38
N GLN A 221 12.13 -16.91 2.81
CA GLN A 221 10.83 -16.23 2.77
C GLN A 221 9.87 -16.77 3.83
N LEU A 222 9.09 -15.85 4.38
CA LEU A 222 7.86 -16.10 5.14
C LEU A 222 6.75 -15.26 4.52
N VAL A 223 5.60 -15.86 4.24
CA VAL A 223 4.44 -15.18 3.64
C VAL A 223 3.15 -15.68 4.28
N CYS A 224 2.22 -14.78 4.51
CA CYS A 224 0.86 -15.09 4.94
C CYS A 224 -0.15 -14.67 3.88
N GLY A 225 -1.24 -15.41 3.78
CA GLY A 225 -2.40 -15.13 2.96
C GLY A 225 -3.65 -14.91 3.80
N TYR A 226 -4.82 -15.25 3.25
CA TYR A 226 -6.09 -15.05 3.93
C TYR A 226 -6.19 -15.82 5.26
N GLN A 227 -5.97 -17.13 5.25
CA GLN A 227 -5.99 -18.00 6.44
C GLN A 227 -4.90 -19.09 6.34
N ALA A 228 -3.84 -18.82 5.63
CA ALA A 228 -2.73 -19.74 5.42
C ALA A 228 -1.41 -18.99 5.49
N ALA A 229 -0.37 -19.70 5.87
CA ALA A 229 1.00 -19.21 5.85
C ALA A 229 1.90 -20.21 5.12
N ALA A 230 2.97 -19.73 4.53
CA ALA A 230 4.00 -20.54 3.91
C ALA A 230 5.38 -19.94 4.17
N MET A 231 6.39 -20.79 4.19
CA MET A 231 7.78 -20.36 4.22
C MET A 231 8.63 -21.17 3.25
N VAL A 232 9.75 -20.58 2.86
CA VAL A 232 10.75 -21.23 2.03
C VAL A 232 12.05 -21.35 2.83
N VAL A 233 12.48 -22.58 3.05
CA VAL A 233 13.71 -22.91 3.75
C VAL A 233 14.53 -23.85 2.86
N ASP A 234 15.76 -23.47 2.53
CA ASP A 234 16.64 -24.23 1.62
C ASP A 234 15.96 -24.59 0.28
N GLY A 235 15.13 -23.69 -0.25
CA GLY A 235 14.39 -23.91 -1.49
C GLY A 235 13.21 -24.88 -1.37
N LYS A 236 12.84 -25.33 -0.18
CA LYS A 236 11.65 -26.16 0.09
C LYS A 236 10.53 -25.29 0.65
N VAL A 237 9.32 -25.52 0.15
CA VAL A 237 8.12 -24.85 0.63
C VAL A 237 7.45 -25.67 1.72
N THR A 238 7.15 -25.02 2.83
CA THR A 238 6.23 -25.55 3.85
C THR A 238 5.03 -24.64 3.95
N VAL A 239 3.82 -25.21 3.95
CA VAL A 239 2.56 -24.49 4.05
C VAL A 239 1.73 -25.04 5.21
N TRP A 240 0.99 -24.15 5.89
CA TRP A 240 0.07 -24.53 6.97
C TRP A 240 -1.12 -23.57 7.05
N GLY A 241 -2.10 -23.93 7.88
CA GLY A 241 -3.30 -23.14 8.12
C GLY A 241 -4.57 -23.82 7.61
N ASN A 242 -5.60 -23.04 7.31
CA ASN A 242 -6.86 -23.56 6.83
C ASN A 242 -6.70 -24.28 5.47
N ALA A 243 -6.99 -25.59 5.44
CA ALA A 243 -6.88 -26.41 4.22
C ALA A 243 -7.75 -25.91 3.05
N ASN A 244 -8.74 -25.09 3.32
CA ASN A 244 -9.65 -24.50 2.33
C ASN A 244 -9.35 -23.02 2.05
N ALA A 245 -8.27 -22.47 2.62
CA ALA A 245 -7.89 -21.07 2.38
C ALA A 245 -7.46 -20.82 0.94
N LEU A 246 -6.84 -21.83 0.30
CA LEU A 246 -6.44 -21.80 -1.10
C LEU A 246 -7.02 -23.02 -1.80
N LEU A 247 -7.47 -22.85 -3.05
CA LEU A 247 -8.00 -23.94 -3.85
C LEU A 247 -6.96 -25.01 -4.20
N ASN A 248 -5.66 -24.63 -4.17
CA ASN A 248 -4.55 -25.55 -4.45
C ASN A 248 -3.62 -25.75 -3.23
N MET A 249 -4.13 -25.57 -2.01
CA MET A 249 -3.31 -25.67 -0.80
C MET A 249 -2.81 -27.08 -0.54
N ARG A 250 -3.64 -28.09 -0.84
CA ARG A 250 -3.27 -29.50 -0.67
C ARG A 250 -2.21 -29.91 -1.68
N GLU A 251 -2.35 -29.49 -2.91
CA GLU A 251 -1.38 -29.71 -3.99
C GLU A 251 -0.05 -29.03 -3.67
N LEU A 252 -0.09 -27.83 -3.07
CA LEU A 252 1.13 -27.14 -2.60
C LEU A 252 1.81 -27.94 -1.50
N ARG A 253 1.08 -28.48 -0.53
CA ARG A 253 1.63 -29.32 0.55
C ARG A 253 2.19 -30.64 0.03
N ASP A 254 1.41 -31.34 -0.79
CA ASP A 254 1.70 -32.72 -1.18
C ASP A 254 2.69 -32.81 -2.35
N GLY A 255 2.88 -31.72 -3.07
CA GLY A 255 3.70 -31.66 -4.28
C GLY A 255 5.22 -31.71 -4.05
N ASN A 256 5.68 -31.61 -2.80
CA ASN A 256 7.10 -31.67 -2.42
C ASN A 256 8.00 -30.81 -3.34
N TYR A 257 7.66 -29.53 -3.47
CA TYR A 257 8.38 -28.60 -4.37
C TYR A 257 9.75 -28.24 -3.78
N GLU A 258 10.79 -28.45 -4.58
CA GLU A 258 12.18 -28.12 -4.28
C GLU A 258 12.70 -27.07 -5.26
N ASN A 259 13.78 -26.39 -4.92
CA ASN A 259 14.37 -25.31 -5.71
C ASN A 259 13.41 -24.11 -5.92
N VAL A 260 12.57 -23.86 -4.92
CA VAL A 260 11.69 -22.69 -4.92
C VAL A 260 12.50 -21.46 -4.54
N GLU A 261 12.38 -20.41 -5.34
CA GLU A 261 12.94 -19.08 -5.08
C GLU A 261 11.95 -18.24 -4.26
N LYS A 262 10.68 -18.28 -4.66
CA LYS A 262 9.63 -17.46 -4.04
C LYS A 262 8.26 -18.13 -4.11
N VAL A 263 7.48 -17.99 -3.04
CA VAL A 263 6.05 -18.36 -2.99
C VAL A 263 5.21 -17.11 -2.78
N VAL A 264 4.07 -17.03 -3.45
CA VAL A 264 3.06 -15.99 -3.20
C VAL A 264 1.69 -16.63 -3.01
N LEU A 265 0.93 -16.05 -2.07
CA LEU A 265 -0.40 -16.50 -1.71
C LEU A 265 -1.40 -15.39 -2.05
N SER A 266 -2.41 -15.71 -2.86
CA SER A 266 -3.62 -14.90 -3.00
C SER A 266 -4.72 -15.43 -2.10
N ASN A 267 -5.95 -14.94 -2.22
CA ASN A 267 -7.09 -15.53 -1.52
C ASN A 267 -7.55 -16.87 -2.10
N TYR A 268 -7.08 -17.24 -3.28
CA TYR A 268 -7.58 -18.43 -3.97
C TYR A 268 -6.50 -19.43 -4.34
N TYR A 269 -5.27 -19.00 -4.57
CA TYR A 269 -4.21 -19.86 -5.08
C TYR A 269 -2.83 -19.47 -4.54
N ALA A 270 -1.95 -20.47 -4.50
CA ALA A 270 -0.51 -20.27 -4.37
C ALA A 270 0.16 -20.31 -5.75
N LEU A 271 1.19 -19.52 -5.94
CA LEU A 271 2.07 -19.53 -7.10
C LEU A 271 3.52 -19.61 -6.66
N LEU A 272 4.32 -20.41 -7.35
CA LEU A 272 5.73 -20.62 -7.06
C LEU A 272 6.59 -20.07 -8.19
N LEU A 273 7.62 -19.32 -7.84
CA LEU A 273 8.76 -19.02 -8.70
C LEU A 273 9.86 -19.97 -8.36
N MET A 274 10.36 -20.70 -9.34
CA MET A 274 11.46 -21.65 -9.19
C MET A 274 12.80 -20.96 -9.46
N LYS A 275 13.89 -21.48 -8.90
CA LYS A 275 15.26 -20.93 -9.10
C LYS A 275 15.72 -20.93 -10.57
N ASP A 276 15.13 -21.76 -11.41
CA ASP A 276 15.40 -21.76 -12.86
C ASP A 276 14.60 -20.73 -13.64
N GLY A 277 13.75 -19.95 -12.95
CA GLY A 277 12.88 -18.95 -13.53
C GLY A 277 11.54 -19.49 -14.04
N SER A 278 11.26 -20.77 -13.88
CA SER A 278 9.92 -21.30 -14.18
C SER A 278 8.90 -20.90 -13.12
N VAL A 279 7.64 -20.75 -13.54
CA VAL A 279 6.53 -20.43 -12.64
C VAL A 279 5.58 -21.63 -12.59
N VAL A 280 5.29 -22.09 -11.39
CA VAL A 280 4.44 -23.25 -11.13
C VAL A 280 3.22 -22.84 -10.33
N CYS A 281 2.04 -23.23 -10.82
CA CYS A 281 0.82 -23.21 -10.02
C CYS A 281 0.54 -24.64 -9.55
N PRO A 282 0.70 -24.94 -8.24
CA PRO A 282 0.37 -26.27 -7.71
C PRO A 282 -1.02 -26.75 -8.15
N GLY A 283 -1.15 -28.00 -8.54
CA GLY A 283 -2.41 -28.56 -9.07
C GLY A 283 -2.78 -28.11 -10.48
N GLY A 284 -1.98 -27.26 -11.13
CA GLY A 284 -2.21 -26.87 -12.53
C GLY A 284 -3.45 -26.01 -12.77
N ALA A 285 -3.98 -25.36 -11.73
CA ALA A 285 -5.25 -24.62 -11.80
C ALA A 285 -5.27 -23.49 -12.84
N PHE A 286 -4.10 -22.93 -13.18
CA PHE A 286 -4.00 -21.83 -14.16
C PHE A 286 -3.49 -22.25 -15.54
N ASN A 287 -3.25 -23.54 -15.76
CA ASN A 287 -2.60 -23.99 -16.99
C ASN A 287 -3.32 -23.52 -18.26
N TYR A 288 -4.63 -23.39 -18.22
CA TYR A 288 -5.46 -22.98 -19.35
C TYR A 288 -6.05 -21.58 -19.20
N ASP A 289 -5.70 -20.85 -18.15
CA ASP A 289 -6.22 -19.52 -17.94
C ASP A 289 -5.57 -18.49 -18.84
N ARG A 290 -6.33 -17.46 -19.19
CA ARG A 290 -5.84 -16.33 -19.95
C ARG A 290 -5.36 -15.25 -19.00
N VAL A 291 -4.13 -14.82 -19.19
CA VAL A 291 -3.49 -13.71 -18.49
C VAL A 291 -3.35 -12.49 -19.39
N THR A 292 -3.34 -11.30 -18.82
CA THR A 292 -3.10 -10.05 -19.56
C THR A 292 -1.61 -9.73 -19.53
N SER A 293 -1.01 -9.56 -20.71
CA SER A 293 0.35 -9.08 -20.85
C SER A 293 0.39 -7.55 -20.78
N SER A 294 1.47 -6.98 -20.25
CA SER A 294 1.76 -5.54 -20.32
C SER A 294 1.79 -4.98 -21.75
N LYS A 295 1.97 -5.86 -22.74
CA LYS A 295 1.86 -5.52 -24.17
C LYS A 295 0.42 -5.50 -24.70
N GLY A 296 -0.59 -5.61 -23.82
CA GLY A 296 -2.01 -5.50 -24.14
C GLY A 296 -2.67 -6.76 -24.69
N ASN A 297 -1.98 -7.89 -24.73
CA ASN A 297 -2.50 -9.14 -25.26
C ASN A 297 -3.06 -10.04 -24.15
N LYS A 298 -4.16 -10.75 -24.44
CA LYS A 298 -4.62 -11.86 -23.59
C LYS A 298 -3.99 -13.16 -24.12
N VAL A 299 -3.16 -13.79 -23.31
CA VAL A 299 -2.40 -14.99 -23.65
C VAL A 299 -2.72 -16.13 -22.69
N GLU A 300 -2.61 -17.37 -23.16
CA GLU A 300 -2.78 -18.55 -22.30
C GLU A 300 -1.51 -18.72 -21.43
N PHE A 301 -1.71 -18.92 -20.13
CA PHE A 301 -0.66 -18.87 -19.12
C PHE A 301 0.52 -19.82 -19.42
N VAL A 302 0.25 -21.11 -19.56
CA VAL A 302 1.32 -22.11 -19.78
C VAL A 302 1.99 -21.96 -21.13
N SER A 303 1.20 -21.82 -22.19
CA SER A 303 1.74 -21.70 -23.56
C SER A 303 2.62 -20.45 -23.71
N TYR A 304 2.26 -19.38 -23.03
CA TYR A 304 3.00 -18.13 -23.13
C TYR A 304 4.29 -18.13 -22.30
N LEU A 305 4.30 -18.82 -21.18
CA LEU A 305 5.49 -18.96 -20.34
C LEU A 305 6.49 -19.99 -20.87
N ALA A 306 6.08 -20.83 -21.84
CA ALA A 306 6.94 -21.84 -22.41
C ALA A 306 8.22 -21.21 -23.02
N GLY A 307 9.38 -21.54 -22.42
CA GLY A 307 10.68 -21.03 -22.84
C GLY A 307 11.03 -19.62 -22.35
N LYS A 308 10.13 -18.94 -21.61
CA LYS A 308 10.41 -17.65 -20.94
C LYS A 308 10.80 -17.89 -19.48
N LYS A 309 11.55 -16.94 -18.91
CA LYS A 309 11.93 -16.95 -17.50
C LYS A 309 11.28 -15.81 -16.77
N ALA A 310 10.69 -16.11 -15.62
CA ALA A 310 10.26 -15.08 -14.67
C ALA A 310 11.43 -14.72 -13.74
N VAL A 311 11.48 -13.46 -13.37
CA VAL A 311 12.45 -12.92 -12.40
C VAL A 311 11.81 -12.53 -11.10
N ASP A 312 10.49 -12.31 -11.09
CA ASP A 312 9.74 -12.04 -9.85
C ASP A 312 8.24 -12.35 -10.03
N ILE A 313 7.58 -12.66 -8.91
CA ILE A 313 6.14 -12.87 -8.83
C ILE A 313 5.57 -12.09 -7.65
N ALA A 314 4.33 -11.60 -7.78
CA ALA A 314 3.61 -10.96 -6.69
C ALA A 314 2.15 -11.40 -6.71
N ALA A 315 1.50 -11.35 -5.56
CA ALA A 315 0.06 -11.63 -5.42
C ALA A 315 -0.59 -10.56 -4.56
N THR A 316 -1.83 -10.28 -4.88
CA THR A 316 -2.76 -9.57 -4.03
C THR A 316 -3.92 -10.49 -3.69
N LYS A 317 -4.99 -9.95 -3.08
CA LYS A 317 -6.19 -10.72 -2.76
C LYS A 317 -6.71 -11.54 -3.95
N ASP A 318 -6.87 -10.91 -5.10
CA ASP A 318 -7.56 -11.48 -6.26
C ASP A 318 -6.71 -11.47 -7.55
N CYS A 319 -5.46 -11.01 -7.48
CA CYS A 319 -4.59 -10.86 -8.65
C CYS A 319 -3.21 -11.46 -8.44
N PHE A 320 -2.61 -11.93 -9.55
CA PHE A 320 -1.18 -12.25 -9.64
C PHE A 320 -0.52 -11.39 -10.69
N ALA A 321 0.74 -11.07 -10.44
CA ALA A 321 1.63 -10.46 -11.41
C ALA A 321 2.91 -11.30 -11.53
N ILE A 322 3.41 -11.47 -12.74
CA ILE A 322 4.64 -12.18 -13.07
C ILE A 322 5.49 -11.25 -13.90
N LEU A 323 6.68 -10.97 -13.43
CA LEU A 323 7.68 -10.19 -14.16
C LEU A 323 8.63 -11.15 -14.89
N LEU A 324 8.70 -11.00 -16.20
CA LEU A 324 9.60 -11.79 -17.05
C LEU A 324 10.98 -11.14 -17.16
N ASP A 325 11.97 -11.89 -17.59
CA ASP A 325 13.35 -11.46 -17.77
C ASP A 325 13.54 -10.40 -18.88
N ASP A 326 12.61 -10.35 -19.85
CA ASP A 326 12.55 -9.30 -20.86
C ASP A 326 11.89 -7.99 -20.37
N GLY A 327 11.43 -7.94 -19.11
CA GLY A 327 10.74 -6.81 -18.51
C GLY A 327 9.24 -6.78 -18.77
N GLU A 328 8.68 -7.77 -19.48
CA GLU A 328 7.24 -7.90 -19.64
C GLU A 328 6.58 -8.32 -18.33
N VAL A 329 5.39 -7.77 -18.04
CA VAL A 329 4.58 -8.14 -16.89
C VAL A 329 3.32 -8.85 -17.37
N LEU A 330 3.07 -10.02 -16.84
CA LEU A 330 1.82 -10.75 -17.01
C LEU A 330 0.96 -10.56 -15.76
N VAL A 331 -0.31 -10.20 -15.95
CA VAL A 331 -1.25 -10.02 -14.83
C VAL A 331 -2.48 -10.88 -15.05
N ARG A 332 -2.90 -11.58 -13.99
CA ARG A 332 -4.15 -12.33 -13.93
C ARG A 332 -4.93 -11.92 -12.68
N GLY A 333 -6.23 -11.78 -12.84
CA GLY A 333 -7.12 -11.50 -11.71
C GLY A 333 -8.35 -10.73 -12.12
N ASP A 334 -9.01 -10.16 -11.13
CA ASP A 334 -10.16 -9.29 -11.33
C ASP A 334 -9.70 -7.97 -11.96
N SER A 335 -10.45 -7.50 -12.93
CA SER A 335 -10.15 -6.24 -13.65
C SER A 335 -11.19 -5.15 -13.43
N ARG A 336 -12.10 -5.35 -12.47
CA ARG A 336 -13.23 -4.43 -12.23
C ARG A 336 -12.78 -3.01 -11.87
N TYR A 337 -11.63 -2.89 -11.23
CA TYR A 337 -11.06 -1.59 -10.79
C TYR A 337 -9.73 -1.28 -11.48
N GLY A 338 -9.40 -1.98 -12.57
CA GLY A 338 -8.16 -1.74 -13.32
C GLY A 338 -6.93 -2.47 -12.79
N GLU A 339 -7.08 -3.44 -11.87
CA GLU A 339 -5.98 -4.18 -11.23
C GLU A 339 -5.11 -4.95 -12.23
N THR A 340 -5.68 -5.29 -13.40
CA THR A 340 -4.93 -5.96 -14.47
C THR A 340 -4.32 -4.99 -15.48
N THR A 341 -4.44 -3.69 -15.26
CA THR A 341 -3.86 -2.67 -16.13
C THR A 341 -2.43 -2.37 -15.68
N VAL A 342 -1.46 -2.75 -16.50
CA VAL A 342 -0.06 -2.42 -16.25
C VAL A 342 0.22 -1.01 -16.76
N ALA A 343 0.79 -0.15 -15.92
CA ALA A 343 1.21 1.18 -16.34
C ALA A 343 2.29 1.11 -17.43
N GLU A 344 2.31 2.06 -18.34
CA GLU A 344 3.37 2.16 -19.34
C GLU A 344 4.72 2.38 -18.67
N ILE A 345 5.68 1.55 -19.00
CA ILE A 345 7.05 1.68 -18.53
C ILE A 345 7.74 2.73 -19.42
N PRO A 346 8.37 3.76 -18.87
CA PRO A 346 9.06 4.77 -19.66
C PRO A 346 10.10 4.15 -20.60
N ALA A 347 10.23 4.70 -21.79
CA ALA A 347 11.17 4.19 -22.79
C ALA A 347 12.62 4.22 -22.26
N GLY A 348 13.29 3.08 -22.29
CA GLY A 348 14.64 2.89 -21.78
C GLY A 348 14.73 2.44 -20.32
N GLU A 349 13.59 2.35 -19.61
CA GLU A 349 13.53 1.77 -18.26
C GLU A 349 13.11 0.30 -18.30
N LYS A 350 13.55 -0.48 -17.33
CA LYS A 350 13.20 -1.88 -17.16
C LYS A 350 12.76 -2.13 -15.72
N LEU A 351 11.65 -2.84 -15.55
CA LEU A 351 11.24 -3.34 -14.25
C LEU A 351 12.22 -4.45 -13.80
N VAL A 352 12.65 -4.36 -12.56
CA VAL A 352 13.56 -5.34 -11.95
C VAL A 352 12.92 -6.11 -10.80
N LYS A 353 11.78 -5.62 -10.29
CA LYS A 353 11.07 -6.22 -9.17
C LYS A 353 9.61 -5.78 -9.13
N ILE A 354 8.74 -6.67 -8.64
CA ILE A 354 7.33 -6.40 -8.34
C ILE A 354 7.01 -6.81 -6.90
N ARG A 355 6.10 -6.06 -6.26
CA ARG A 355 5.66 -6.35 -4.88
C ARG A 355 4.19 -6.02 -4.70
#